data_33e94ed5b7f229006a8a2ecf720d761e
#
_entry.id   33e94ed5b7f229006a8a2ecf720d761e
#
_cell.length_a   1.000
_cell.length_b   1.000
_cell.length_c   1.000
_cell.angle_alpha   90.00
_cell.angle_beta   90.00
_cell.angle_gamma   90.00
#
_symmetry.space_group_name_H-M   'P 1'
#
loop_
_entity.id
_entity.type
_entity.pdbx_description
1 polymer ?
#
loop_
_entity_poly.entity_id
_entity_poly.type
_entity_poly.pdbx_seq_one_letter_code
_entity_poly.pdbx_strand_id
1 'polypeptide(L)'
;SGPALGSALVELYSKATKRKQEIREFCQRTVWYPADTPCTSQDSTTSEAPLPLFSLYLYRMGRRAADTPSRAAQESHVVAMRSAFAQQGMSCHVQHAHDSLIFRTSKGIPGSSVHSAIELFPDESMKLTVPGVMLDPHMQEEALRQISALDIEVPANALFIGATETLRRVTRMASLLDRYVRLRTISWTNYAVAYELENMAGVMLWSETETYARYISNHGMLFCGTTDCRSRIRYLDDGIHGSFRARQFAGSHFFEACGLPLGSPSEEDNELVDALLRGEKTNMGQ
;
A
#
# COMPACT_ATOMS: atom_id res chain seq x y z
N SER A 1 -18.56 -43.73 -13.81
CA SER A 1 -17.86 -42.71 -13.00
C SER A 1 -17.82 -41.32 -13.64
N GLY A 2 -18.32 -41.13 -14.85
CA GLY A 2 -18.38 -39.82 -15.51
C GLY A 2 -19.29 -38.78 -14.83
N PRO A 3 -20.51 -39.15 -14.40
CA PRO A 3 -21.44 -38.19 -13.77
C PRO A 3 -20.93 -37.60 -12.46
N ALA A 4 -20.24 -38.39 -11.65
CA ALA A 4 -19.70 -37.94 -10.36
C ALA A 4 -18.56 -36.91 -10.53
N LEU A 5 -17.73 -37.07 -11.57
CA LEU A 5 -16.68 -36.11 -11.88
C LEU A 5 -17.25 -34.77 -12.36
N GLY A 6 -18.30 -34.82 -13.21
CA GLY A 6 -19.00 -33.61 -13.67
C GLY A 6 -19.62 -32.83 -12.53
N SER A 7 -20.30 -33.52 -11.60
CA SER A 7 -20.90 -32.90 -10.40
C SER A 7 -19.82 -32.25 -9.51
N ALA A 8 -18.71 -32.94 -9.27
CA ALA A 8 -17.61 -32.39 -8.47
C ALA A 8 -16.97 -31.14 -9.11
N LEU A 9 -16.81 -31.13 -10.44
CA LEU A 9 -16.30 -29.95 -11.18
C LEU A 9 -17.24 -28.75 -11.06
N VAL A 10 -18.55 -28.97 -11.23
CA VAL A 10 -19.56 -27.92 -11.07
C VAL A 10 -19.56 -27.35 -9.66
N GLU A 11 -19.44 -28.20 -8.63
CA GLU A 11 -19.36 -27.76 -7.25
C GLU A 11 -18.09 -26.94 -6.97
N LEU A 12 -16.93 -27.36 -7.47
CA LEU A 12 -15.68 -26.63 -7.34
C LEU A 12 -15.75 -25.26 -8.04
N TYR A 13 -16.34 -25.22 -9.24
CA TYR A 13 -16.51 -23.95 -9.98
C TYR A 13 -17.44 -22.99 -9.23
N SER A 14 -18.56 -23.50 -8.69
CA SER A 14 -19.48 -22.70 -7.88
C SER A 14 -18.81 -22.13 -6.63
N LYS A 15 -18.04 -22.95 -5.90
CA LYS A 15 -17.27 -22.51 -4.73
C LYS A 15 -16.22 -21.45 -5.09
N ALA A 16 -15.52 -21.63 -6.20
CA ALA A 16 -14.53 -20.65 -6.67
C ALA A 16 -15.18 -19.31 -7.06
N THR A 17 -16.33 -19.36 -7.73
CA THR A 17 -17.08 -18.15 -8.13
C THR A 17 -17.60 -17.41 -6.91
N LYS A 18 -18.19 -18.12 -5.94
CA LYS A 18 -18.66 -17.55 -4.68
C LYS A 18 -17.51 -16.87 -3.92
N ARG A 19 -16.35 -17.53 -3.82
CA ARG A 19 -15.17 -16.95 -3.17
C ARG A 19 -14.68 -15.67 -3.84
N LYS A 20 -14.62 -15.64 -5.17
CA LYS A 20 -14.27 -14.43 -5.92
C LYS A 20 -15.24 -13.29 -5.63
N GLN A 21 -16.51 -13.58 -5.51
CA GLN A 21 -17.53 -12.60 -5.17
C GLN A 21 -17.35 -12.04 -3.75
N GLU A 22 -17.13 -12.90 -2.75
CA GLU A 22 -16.86 -12.52 -1.36
C GLU A 22 -15.62 -11.59 -1.26
N ILE A 23 -14.54 -11.90 -1.99
CA ILE A 23 -13.34 -11.05 -2.03
C ILE A 23 -13.64 -9.69 -2.67
N ARG A 24 -14.41 -9.65 -3.76
CA ARG A 24 -14.81 -8.39 -4.40
C ARG A 24 -15.64 -7.52 -3.46
N GLU A 25 -16.61 -8.11 -2.79
CA GLU A 25 -17.46 -7.43 -1.82
C GLU A 25 -16.62 -6.88 -0.66
N PHE A 26 -15.65 -7.63 -0.17
CA PHE A 26 -14.71 -7.14 0.83
C PHE A 26 -13.91 -5.93 0.34
N CYS A 27 -13.36 -5.97 -0.87
CA CYS A 27 -12.61 -4.87 -1.46
C CYS A 27 -13.48 -3.63 -1.79
N GLN A 28 -14.80 -3.77 -1.80
CA GLN A 28 -15.75 -2.68 -2.05
C GLN A 28 -16.35 -2.10 -0.75
N ARG A 29 -16.00 -2.64 0.40
CA ARG A 29 -16.48 -2.10 1.68
C ARG A 29 -16.07 -0.66 1.86
N THR A 30 -16.93 0.13 2.48
CA THR A 30 -16.58 1.46 2.95
C THR A 30 -15.43 1.35 3.93
N VAL A 31 -14.39 2.11 3.71
CA VAL A 31 -13.20 2.12 4.52
C VAL A 31 -13.01 3.49 5.13
N TRP A 32 -12.46 3.50 6.33
CA TRP A 32 -12.18 4.71 7.07
C TRP A 32 -10.71 5.07 6.90
N TYR A 33 -10.43 6.31 6.56
CA TYR A 33 -9.07 6.83 6.53
C TYR A 33 -8.85 7.62 7.81
N PRO A 34 -7.97 7.15 8.73
CA PRO A 34 -7.67 7.89 9.93
C PRO A 34 -7.01 9.21 9.57
N ALA A 35 -7.61 10.30 9.99
CA ALA A 35 -7.08 11.65 9.84
C ALA A 35 -7.05 12.33 11.21
N ASP A 36 -6.17 13.29 11.38
CA ASP A 36 -6.24 14.17 12.53
C ASP A 36 -7.47 15.08 12.37
N THR A 37 -8.12 15.37 13.47
CA THR A 37 -9.22 16.35 13.45
C THR A 37 -8.63 17.67 12.94
N PRO A 38 -9.20 18.28 11.90
CA PRO A 38 -8.69 19.56 11.45
C PRO A 38 -8.76 20.52 12.64
N CYS A 39 -7.62 21.04 13.03
CA CYS A 39 -7.61 22.19 13.93
C CYS A 39 -8.48 23.26 13.26
N THR A 40 -9.49 23.74 13.95
CA THR A 40 -10.42 24.77 13.48
C THR A 40 -9.71 26.12 13.31
N SER A 41 -8.71 26.18 12.49
CA SER A 41 -8.21 27.43 11.93
C SER A 41 -9.07 27.73 10.69
N GLN A 42 -9.97 28.66 10.86
CA GLN A 42 -10.96 29.13 9.86
C GLN A 42 -10.37 29.77 8.60
N ASP A 43 -9.09 29.59 8.31
CA ASP A 43 -8.39 30.31 7.23
C ASP A 43 -7.83 29.45 6.08
N SER A 44 -8.17 28.17 5.98
CA SER A 44 -7.72 27.39 4.83
C SER A 44 -8.78 27.29 3.73
N THR A 45 -8.84 28.33 2.90
CA THR A 45 -9.51 28.32 1.57
C THR A 45 -8.71 27.52 0.52
N THR A 46 -7.70 26.78 0.90
CA THR A 46 -6.99 25.86 0.01
C THR A 46 -7.72 24.53 -0.01
N SER A 47 -8.47 24.28 -1.08
CA SER A 47 -8.94 22.96 -1.46
C SER A 47 -7.69 22.09 -1.63
N GLU A 48 -7.28 21.40 -0.56
CA GLU A 48 -6.19 20.43 -0.65
C GLU A 48 -6.60 19.36 -1.67
N ALA A 49 -5.80 19.21 -2.72
CA ALA A 49 -6.00 18.13 -3.66
C ALA A 49 -5.98 16.80 -2.91
N PRO A 50 -6.86 15.86 -3.23
CA PRO A 50 -6.91 14.58 -2.53
C PRO A 50 -5.56 13.87 -2.66
N LEU A 51 -5.04 13.39 -1.52
CA LEU A 51 -3.75 12.69 -1.49
C LEU A 51 -3.83 11.36 -2.23
N PRO A 52 -2.78 11.00 -2.98
CA PRO A 52 -2.63 9.64 -3.48
C PRO A 52 -2.60 8.64 -2.34
N LEU A 53 -3.41 7.59 -2.44
CA LEU A 53 -3.51 6.55 -1.42
C LEU A 53 -3.15 5.19 -2.03
N PHE A 54 -2.30 4.47 -1.32
CA PHE A 54 -2.01 3.07 -1.56
C PHE A 54 -2.77 2.21 -0.56
N SER A 55 -3.57 1.28 -1.05
CA SER A 55 -4.33 0.34 -0.22
C SER A 55 -4.04 -1.10 -0.60
N LEU A 56 -3.81 -1.93 0.40
CA LEU A 56 -3.62 -3.37 0.29
C LEU A 56 -4.75 -4.06 1.04
N TYR A 57 -5.54 -4.85 0.34
CA TYR A 57 -6.59 -5.68 0.92
C TYR A 57 -6.10 -7.11 1.11
N LEU A 58 -6.24 -7.63 2.30
CA LEU A 58 -5.93 -9.00 2.69
C LEU A 58 -7.23 -9.68 3.13
N TYR A 59 -7.85 -10.41 2.24
CA TYR A 59 -9.05 -11.17 2.53
C TYR A 59 -8.71 -12.53 3.15
N ARG A 60 -9.19 -12.81 4.35
CA ARG A 60 -8.99 -14.07 5.08
C ARG A 60 -9.86 -15.16 4.50
N MET A 61 -9.27 -16.10 3.79
CA MET A 61 -10.00 -17.23 3.21
C MET A 61 -10.39 -18.26 4.29
N GLY A 62 -11.61 -18.81 4.17
CA GLY A 62 -12.07 -19.91 4.99
C GLY A 62 -12.59 -19.54 6.39
N ARG A 63 -12.55 -18.27 6.79
CA ARG A 63 -13.29 -17.77 7.95
C ARG A 63 -14.62 -17.15 7.52
N ARG A 64 -15.64 -17.32 8.34
CA ARG A 64 -16.92 -16.64 8.17
C ARG A 64 -16.93 -15.39 9.05
N ALA A 65 -17.40 -14.30 8.51
CA ALA A 65 -17.64 -13.05 9.23
C ALA A 65 -18.76 -13.14 10.28
N ALA A 66 -19.25 -14.35 10.59
CA ALA A 66 -20.54 -14.57 11.24
C ALA A 66 -20.57 -14.26 12.74
N ASP A 67 -19.44 -14.19 13.42
CA ASP A 67 -19.46 -14.06 14.87
C ASP A 67 -18.76 -12.77 15.29
N THR A 68 -19.51 -11.89 15.95
CA THR A 68 -18.89 -10.76 16.68
C THR A 68 -17.82 -11.34 17.60
N PRO A 69 -16.55 -10.97 17.40
CA PRO A 69 -15.47 -11.55 18.18
C PRO A 69 -15.68 -11.24 19.65
N SER A 70 -15.43 -12.22 20.51
CA SER A 70 -15.46 -11.98 21.95
C SER A 70 -14.51 -10.86 22.33
N ARG A 71 -14.79 -10.14 23.40
CA ARG A 71 -13.91 -9.08 23.91
C ARG A 71 -12.47 -9.58 24.09
N ALA A 72 -12.29 -10.78 24.61
CA ALA A 72 -10.96 -11.39 24.77
C ALA A 72 -10.25 -11.62 23.42
N ALA A 73 -10.98 -11.98 22.36
CA ALA A 73 -10.42 -12.12 21.02
C ALA A 73 -9.97 -10.74 20.47
N GLN A 74 -10.78 -9.69 20.65
CA GLN A 74 -10.42 -8.34 20.25
C GLN A 74 -9.17 -7.83 21.01
N GLU A 75 -9.12 -8.04 22.32
CA GLU A 75 -7.95 -7.69 23.14
C GLU A 75 -6.68 -8.41 22.67
N SER A 76 -6.78 -9.71 22.34
CA SER A 76 -5.67 -10.46 21.77
C SER A 76 -5.16 -9.88 20.44
N HIS A 77 -6.04 -9.43 19.57
CA HIS A 77 -5.67 -8.75 18.32
C HIS A 77 -4.97 -7.42 18.59
N VAL A 78 -5.48 -6.63 19.54
CA VAL A 78 -4.88 -5.35 19.93
C VAL A 78 -3.46 -5.55 20.47
N VAL A 79 -3.27 -6.54 21.35
CA VAL A 79 -1.94 -6.86 21.91
C VAL A 79 -0.97 -7.28 20.83
N ALA A 80 -1.38 -8.19 19.93
CA ALA A 80 -0.52 -8.66 18.83
C ALA A 80 -0.14 -7.52 17.88
N MET A 81 -1.08 -6.66 17.50
CA MET A 81 -0.81 -5.55 16.60
C MET A 81 0.09 -4.50 17.25
N ARG A 82 -0.17 -4.11 18.50
CA ARG A 82 0.72 -3.20 19.24
C ARG A 82 2.13 -3.76 19.39
N SER A 83 2.27 -5.06 19.62
CA SER A 83 3.57 -5.73 19.66
C SER A 83 4.28 -5.65 18.30
N ALA A 84 3.57 -5.85 17.19
CA ALA A 84 4.12 -5.71 15.85
C ALA A 84 4.62 -4.28 15.59
N PHE A 85 3.87 -3.25 15.98
CA PHE A 85 4.29 -1.84 15.89
C PHE A 85 5.54 -1.57 16.75
N ALA A 86 5.53 -2.01 18.01
CA ALA A 86 6.66 -1.80 18.93
C ALA A 86 7.96 -2.43 18.41
N GLN A 87 7.89 -3.62 17.83
CA GLN A 87 9.04 -4.29 17.21
C GLN A 87 9.61 -3.55 15.99
N GLN A 88 8.84 -2.65 15.39
CA GLN A 88 9.31 -1.75 14.32
C GLN A 88 9.73 -0.36 14.86
N GLY A 89 9.80 -0.20 16.16
CA GLY A 89 10.09 1.10 16.80
C GLY A 89 9.00 2.14 16.54
N MET A 90 7.76 1.71 16.38
CA MET A 90 6.60 2.57 16.13
C MET A 90 5.59 2.42 17.26
N SER A 91 4.84 3.48 17.50
CA SER A 91 3.63 3.46 18.34
C SER A 91 2.39 3.60 17.46
N CYS A 92 1.28 3.04 17.90
CA CYS A 92 0.01 3.18 17.22
C CYS A 92 -1.10 3.61 18.15
N HIS A 93 -2.06 4.32 17.59
CA HIS A 93 -3.37 4.56 18.21
C HIS A 93 -4.36 3.53 17.69
N VAL A 94 -5.25 3.09 18.58
CA VAL A 94 -6.31 2.13 18.24
C VAL A 94 -7.63 2.88 18.27
N GLN A 95 -8.38 2.78 17.19
CA GLN A 95 -9.73 3.32 17.06
C GLN A 95 -10.68 2.16 16.79
N HIS A 96 -11.88 2.24 17.35
CA HIS A 96 -12.95 1.29 17.06
C HIS A 96 -13.86 1.88 15.98
N ALA A 97 -13.97 1.21 14.85
CA ALA A 97 -15.00 1.45 13.85
C ALA A 97 -16.21 0.54 14.13
N HIS A 98 -17.25 0.62 13.32
CA HIS A 98 -18.50 -0.10 13.55
C HIS A 98 -18.30 -1.62 13.69
N ASP A 99 -17.46 -2.20 12.81
CA ASP A 99 -17.21 -3.65 12.74
C ASP A 99 -15.72 -3.98 12.61
N SER A 100 -14.83 -3.05 12.92
CA SER A 100 -13.40 -3.23 12.77
C SER A 100 -12.58 -2.48 13.81
N LEU A 101 -11.29 -2.80 13.88
CA LEU A 101 -10.27 -2.11 14.67
C LEU A 101 -9.31 -1.41 13.72
N ILE A 102 -9.10 -0.11 13.90
CA ILE A 102 -8.17 0.68 13.11
C ILE A 102 -6.92 0.98 13.94
N PHE A 103 -5.78 0.54 13.46
CA PHE A 103 -4.46 0.79 14.05
C PHE A 103 -3.74 1.83 13.20
N ARG A 104 -3.73 3.08 13.62
CA ARG A 104 -3.05 4.17 12.92
C ARG A 104 -1.70 4.48 13.50
N THR A 105 -0.76 4.96 12.67
CA THR A 105 0.52 5.47 13.14
C THR A 105 0.32 6.70 14.03
N SER A 106 1.17 6.88 15.05
CA SER A 106 1.08 8.03 15.97
C SER A 106 1.50 9.35 15.33
N LYS A 107 2.31 9.27 14.26
CA LYS A 107 2.73 10.45 13.50
C LYS A 107 2.14 10.35 12.09
N GLY A 108 1.47 11.40 11.66
CA GLY A 108 1.04 11.60 10.29
C GLY A 108 2.20 11.78 9.32
N ILE A 109 1.88 12.03 8.09
CA ILE A 109 2.85 12.42 7.06
C ILE A 109 3.05 13.93 7.16
N PRO A 110 4.27 14.45 7.07
CA PRO A 110 4.49 15.88 6.97
C PRO A 110 3.62 16.48 5.85
N GLY A 111 2.88 17.54 6.16
CA GLY A 111 1.97 18.19 5.23
C GLY A 111 0.63 17.49 4.97
N SER A 112 0.30 16.42 5.73
CA SER A 112 -0.96 15.71 5.61
C SER A 112 -1.56 15.37 6.96
N SER A 113 -2.88 15.49 7.07
CA SER A 113 -3.65 15.01 8.23
C SER A 113 -3.91 13.49 8.19
N VAL A 114 -3.66 12.82 7.06
CA VAL A 114 -3.94 11.39 6.87
C VAL A 114 -2.80 10.52 7.40
N HIS A 115 -3.14 9.47 8.13
CA HIS A 115 -2.20 8.52 8.72
C HIS A 115 -2.14 7.22 7.93
N SER A 116 -0.97 6.57 7.95
CA SER A 116 -0.91 5.16 7.58
C SER A 116 -1.65 4.33 8.61
N ALA A 117 -2.44 3.36 8.17
CA ALA A 117 -3.27 2.57 9.04
C ALA A 117 -3.44 1.12 8.58
N ILE A 118 -3.73 0.26 9.55
CA ILE A 118 -4.19 -1.11 9.32
C ILE A 118 -5.58 -1.21 9.93
N GLU A 119 -6.58 -1.51 9.13
CA GLU A 119 -7.91 -1.85 9.56
C GLU A 119 -8.03 -3.38 9.63
N LEU A 120 -8.40 -3.90 10.80
CA LEU A 120 -8.55 -5.31 11.08
C LEU A 120 -10.03 -5.63 11.31
N PHE A 121 -10.55 -6.55 10.52
CA PHE A 121 -11.93 -7.02 10.60
C PHE A 121 -12.07 -8.26 11.49
N PRO A 122 -13.29 -8.59 11.97
CA PRO A 122 -13.52 -9.71 12.88
C PRO A 122 -13.10 -11.09 12.33
N ASP A 123 -13.14 -11.25 11.02
CA ASP A 123 -12.72 -12.46 10.32
C ASP A 123 -11.21 -12.53 10.06
N GLU A 124 -10.43 -11.62 10.65
CA GLU A 124 -8.99 -11.43 10.42
C GLU A 124 -8.64 -10.97 9.00
N SER A 125 -9.61 -10.55 8.19
CA SER A 125 -9.32 -9.79 6.98
C SER A 125 -8.74 -8.42 7.36
N MET A 126 -7.88 -7.85 6.52
CA MET A 126 -7.21 -6.60 6.82
C MET A 126 -7.19 -5.67 5.61
N LYS A 127 -7.20 -4.38 5.88
CA LYS A 127 -6.86 -3.34 4.92
C LYS A 127 -5.67 -2.55 5.46
N LEU A 128 -4.64 -2.45 4.66
CA LEU A 128 -3.54 -1.51 4.88
C LEU A 128 -3.76 -0.29 4.00
N THR A 129 -3.59 0.90 4.56
CA THR A 129 -3.62 2.16 3.81
C THR A 129 -2.36 2.96 4.10
N VAL A 130 -1.70 3.42 3.05
CA VAL A 130 -0.50 4.27 3.13
C VAL A 130 -0.70 5.45 2.18
N PRO A 131 -0.75 6.67 2.69
CA PRO A 131 -0.78 7.85 1.83
C PRO A 131 0.58 8.09 1.17
N GLY A 132 0.57 8.57 -0.07
CA GLY A 132 1.77 9.02 -0.77
C GLY A 132 2.39 10.24 -0.09
N VAL A 133 3.70 10.30 -0.10
CA VAL A 133 4.43 11.44 0.48
C VAL A 133 4.65 12.47 -0.60
N MET A 134 3.86 13.54 -0.57
CA MET A 134 4.02 14.67 -1.48
C MET A 134 5.38 15.35 -1.25
N LEU A 135 6.00 15.79 -2.33
CA LEU A 135 7.15 16.67 -2.22
C LEU A 135 6.69 18.04 -1.70
N ASP A 136 7.51 18.65 -0.86
CA ASP A 136 7.29 20.05 -0.51
C ASP A 136 7.46 20.98 -1.72
N PRO A 137 6.94 22.22 -1.70
CA PRO A 137 6.98 23.12 -2.85
C PRO A 137 8.39 23.36 -3.40
N HIS A 138 9.39 23.48 -2.53
CA HIS A 138 10.78 23.70 -2.97
C HIS A 138 11.33 22.47 -3.70
N MET A 139 11.06 21.28 -3.18
CA MET A 139 11.46 20.03 -3.81
C MET A 139 10.72 19.78 -5.13
N GLN A 140 9.47 20.23 -5.24
CA GLN A 140 8.73 20.17 -6.51
C GLN A 140 9.35 21.06 -7.57
N GLU A 141 9.74 22.30 -7.23
CA GLU A 141 10.44 23.20 -8.15
C GLU A 141 11.78 22.65 -8.61
N GLU A 142 12.52 22.02 -7.68
CA GLU A 142 13.79 21.39 -8.01
C GLU A 142 13.60 20.18 -8.96
N ALA A 143 12.61 19.32 -8.67
CA ALA A 143 12.25 18.20 -9.53
C ALA A 143 11.88 18.71 -10.94
N LEU A 144 11.04 19.72 -11.06
CA LEU A 144 10.65 20.31 -12.34
C LEU A 144 11.87 20.86 -13.09
N ARG A 145 12.80 21.52 -12.43
CA ARG A 145 14.04 22.04 -13.04
C ARG A 145 14.90 20.91 -13.62
N GLN A 146 15.08 19.83 -12.84
CA GLN A 146 15.87 18.68 -13.27
C GLN A 146 15.22 17.93 -14.43
N ILE A 147 13.90 17.75 -14.39
CA ILE A 147 13.15 17.09 -15.47
C ILE A 147 13.19 17.93 -16.75
N SER A 148 13.05 19.25 -16.65
CA SER A 148 13.16 20.16 -17.79
C SER A 148 14.55 20.11 -18.43
N ALA A 149 15.60 19.90 -17.63
CA ALA A 149 16.97 19.73 -18.15
C ALA A 149 17.16 18.43 -18.94
N LEU A 150 16.26 17.44 -18.75
CA LEU A 150 16.23 16.18 -19.50
C LEU A 150 15.33 16.24 -20.76
N ASP A 151 14.79 17.41 -21.09
CA ASP A 151 13.86 17.63 -22.21
C ASP A 151 12.59 16.76 -22.12
N ILE A 152 12.13 16.49 -20.89
CA ILE A 152 10.92 15.71 -20.60
C ILE A 152 9.75 16.66 -20.40
N GLU A 153 8.69 16.49 -21.18
CA GLU A 153 7.46 17.28 -21.05
C GLU A 153 6.65 16.81 -19.84
N VAL A 154 6.33 17.75 -18.94
CA VAL A 154 5.59 17.49 -17.71
C VAL A 154 4.14 17.96 -17.86
N PRO A 155 3.14 17.10 -17.57
CA PRO A 155 1.75 17.52 -17.59
C PRO A 155 1.46 18.68 -16.62
N ALA A 156 0.56 19.59 -17.01
CA ALA A 156 0.21 20.75 -16.18
C ALA A 156 -0.39 20.39 -14.81
N ASN A 157 -0.97 19.19 -14.69
CA ASN A 157 -1.54 18.63 -13.46
C ASN A 157 -0.61 17.63 -12.77
N ALA A 158 0.69 17.65 -13.07
CA ALA A 158 1.64 16.73 -12.46
C ALA A 158 1.69 16.90 -10.94
N LEU A 159 1.70 15.79 -10.25
CA LEU A 159 1.72 15.69 -8.80
C LEU A 159 2.92 14.84 -8.39
N PHE A 160 3.93 15.44 -7.77
CA PHE A 160 5.16 14.73 -7.45
C PHE A 160 5.10 14.09 -6.07
N ILE A 161 5.41 12.79 -6.04
CA ILE A 161 5.51 11.99 -4.83
C ILE A 161 6.97 11.58 -4.63
N GLY A 162 7.47 11.73 -3.41
CA GLY A 162 8.77 11.24 -3.01
C GLY A 162 8.81 9.70 -3.05
N ALA A 163 9.46 9.14 -4.07
CA ALA A 163 9.54 7.70 -4.29
C ALA A 163 10.18 6.97 -3.10
N THR A 164 11.30 7.44 -2.63
CA THR A 164 12.06 6.87 -1.51
C THR A 164 11.22 6.79 -0.24
N GLU A 165 10.64 7.91 0.18
CA GLU A 165 9.90 7.96 1.43
C GLU A 165 8.58 7.17 1.35
N THR A 166 7.87 7.25 0.22
CA THR A 166 6.65 6.49 0.01
C THR A 166 6.93 4.99 0.01
N LEU A 167 7.96 4.53 -0.71
CA LEU A 167 8.35 3.12 -0.74
C LEU A 167 8.78 2.62 0.64
N ARG A 168 9.53 3.40 1.40
CA ARG A 168 9.91 3.06 2.78
C ARG A 168 8.68 2.89 3.67
N ARG A 169 7.70 3.78 3.56
CA ARG A 169 6.46 3.69 4.36
C ARG A 169 5.64 2.46 3.99
N VAL A 170 5.42 2.23 2.70
CA VAL A 170 4.71 1.03 2.22
C VAL A 170 5.41 -0.24 2.70
N THR A 171 6.74 -0.31 2.54
CA THR A 171 7.54 -1.46 2.97
C THR A 171 7.49 -1.68 4.49
N ARG A 172 7.56 -0.60 5.26
CA ARG A 172 7.49 -0.66 6.72
C ARG A 172 6.13 -1.14 7.19
N MET A 173 5.06 -0.63 6.60
CA MET A 173 3.69 -1.03 6.94
C MET A 173 3.40 -2.48 6.49
N ALA A 174 3.88 -2.91 5.34
CA ALA A 174 3.80 -4.31 4.91
C ALA A 174 4.56 -5.25 5.86
N SER A 175 5.70 -4.80 6.40
CA SER A 175 6.44 -5.56 7.40
C SER A 175 5.70 -5.68 8.74
N LEU A 176 4.87 -4.71 9.11
CA LEU A 176 3.99 -4.82 10.27
C LEU A 176 2.94 -5.91 10.09
N LEU A 177 2.32 -5.99 8.90
CA LEU A 177 1.38 -7.05 8.58
C LEU A 177 2.04 -8.44 8.69
N ASP A 178 3.25 -8.60 8.15
CA ASP A 178 3.98 -9.87 8.27
C ASP A 178 4.23 -10.24 9.74
N ARG A 179 4.66 -9.30 10.56
CA ARG A 179 4.87 -9.54 11.99
C ARG A 179 3.58 -9.92 12.71
N TYR A 180 2.49 -9.22 12.42
CA TYR A 180 1.18 -9.53 13.00
C TYR A 180 0.74 -10.95 12.60
N VAL A 181 0.83 -11.31 11.31
CA VAL A 181 0.46 -12.63 10.80
C VAL A 181 1.28 -13.73 11.50
N ARG A 182 2.58 -13.52 11.69
CA ARG A 182 3.46 -14.43 12.43
C ARG A 182 3.10 -14.54 13.92
N LEU A 183 2.85 -13.42 14.58
CA LEU A 183 2.44 -13.41 16.00
C LEU A 183 1.10 -14.14 16.23
N ARG A 184 0.25 -14.13 15.20
CA ARG A 184 -1.02 -14.86 15.22
C ARG A 184 -0.91 -16.29 14.71
N THR A 185 0.30 -16.74 14.31
CA THR A 185 0.54 -18.07 13.71
C THR A 185 -0.38 -18.37 12.52
N ILE A 186 -0.67 -17.35 11.73
CA ILE A 186 -1.49 -17.47 10.52
C ILE A 186 -0.58 -17.68 9.32
N SER A 187 -0.96 -18.61 8.43
CA SER A 187 -0.27 -18.79 7.15
C SER A 187 -0.70 -17.74 6.14
N TRP A 188 0.24 -17.24 5.35
CA TRP A 188 -0.03 -16.33 4.24
C TRP A 188 -0.89 -16.97 3.13
N THR A 189 -0.85 -18.30 2.97
CA THR A 189 -1.72 -19.04 2.03
C THR A 189 -3.22 -18.89 2.36
N ASN A 190 -3.53 -18.44 3.56
CA ASN A 190 -4.90 -18.18 3.98
C ASN A 190 -5.41 -16.80 3.53
N TYR A 191 -4.62 -16.04 2.79
CA TYR A 191 -5.04 -14.72 2.30
C TYR A 191 -5.11 -14.65 0.79
N ALA A 192 -6.17 -14.02 0.31
CA ALA A 192 -6.21 -13.44 -1.02
C ALA A 192 -5.90 -11.94 -0.92
N VAL A 193 -5.21 -11.41 -1.91
CA VAL A 193 -4.68 -10.05 -1.89
C VAL A 193 -5.17 -9.26 -3.09
N ALA A 194 -5.55 -8.02 -2.87
CA ALA A 194 -5.82 -7.04 -3.91
C ALA A 194 -5.22 -5.68 -3.53
N TYR A 195 -4.86 -4.91 -4.53
CA TYR A 195 -4.35 -3.54 -4.35
C TYR A 195 -5.31 -2.55 -4.94
N GLU A 196 -5.30 -1.39 -4.37
CA GLU A 196 -6.00 -0.23 -4.87
C GLU A 196 -5.12 1.00 -4.72
N LEU A 197 -5.07 1.80 -5.76
CA LEU A 197 -4.46 3.12 -5.77
C LEU A 197 -5.56 4.11 -6.04
N GLU A 198 -5.67 5.13 -5.22
CA GLU A 198 -6.69 6.17 -5.30
C GLU A 198 -6.02 7.53 -5.48
N ASN A 199 -6.67 8.43 -6.19
CA ASN A 199 -6.19 9.80 -6.46
C ASN A 199 -4.85 9.85 -7.20
N MET A 200 -4.65 8.97 -8.17
CA MET A 200 -3.38 8.81 -8.86
C MET A 200 -3.23 9.65 -10.14
N ALA A 201 -4.28 10.30 -10.62
CA ALA A 201 -4.20 11.06 -11.88
C ALA A 201 -3.14 12.16 -11.83
N GLY A 202 -2.21 12.12 -12.76
CA GLY A 202 -1.08 13.05 -12.83
C GLY A 202 0.06 12.75 -11.86
N VAL A 203 -0.02 11.68 -11.06
CA VAL A 203 1.04 11.33 -10.13
C VAL A 203 2.29 10.89 -10.87
N MET A 204 3.42 11.48 -10.50
CA MET A 204 4.77 11.14 -10.93
C MET A 204 5.61 10.80 -9.70
N LEU A 205 6.46 9.79 -9.81
CA LEU A 205 7.45 9.48 -8.78
C LEU A 205 8.68 10.37 -8.98
N TRP A 206 9.27 10.77 -7.86
CA TRP A 206 10.52 11.51 -7.87
C TRP A 206 11.46 11.01 -6.78
N SER A 207 12.75 10.95 -7.11
CA SER A 207 13.82 10.67 -6.16
C SER A 207 15.09 11.40 -6.56
N GLU A 208 15.83 11.89 -5.56
CA GLU A 208 17.13 12.55 -5.75
C GLU A 208 18.30 11.55 -5.88
N THR A 209 18.01 10.23 -5.96
CA THR A 209 19.08 9.24 -6.08
C THR A 209 19.66 9.22 -7.49
N GLU A 210 20.99 9.07 -7.60
CA GLU A 210 21.67 8.98 -8.89
C GLU A 210 21.15 7.80 -9.73
N THR A 211 20.87 6.67 -9.08
CA THR A 211 20.30 5.50 -9.74
C THR A 211 18.94 5.82 -10.36
N TYR A 212 18.11 6.59 -9.68
CA TYR A 212 16.83 7.02 -10.23
C TYR A 212 17.01 8.01 -11.39
N ALA A 213 17.90 8.99 -11.26
CA ALA A 213 18.18 9.94 -12.33
C ALA A 213 18.69 9.23 -13.60
N ARG A 214 19.59 8.27 -13.45
CA ARG A 214 20.07 7.42 -14.55
C ARG A 214 18.92 6.60 -15.16
N TYR A 215 18.07 6.03 -14.34
CA TYR A 215 16.93 5.24 -14.81
C TYR A 215 15.98 6.08 -15.67
N ILE A 216 15.55 7.26 -15.19
CA ILE A 216 14.66 8.13 -15.96
C ILE A 216 15.32 8.71 -17.22
N SER A 217 16.64 8.92 -17.21
CA SER A 217 17.40 9.33 -18.40
C SER A 217 17.38 8.26 -19.50
N ASN A 218 17.38 6.97 -19.12
CA ASN A 218 17.39 5.86 -20.05
C ASN A 218 15.98 5.46 -20.52
N HIS A 219 14.98 5.56 -19.65
CA HIS A 219 13.65 5.01 -19.89
C HIS A 219 12.54 6.09 -19.98
N GLY A 220 12.85 7.34 -19.65
CA GLY A 220 11.88 8.41 -19.53
C GLY A 220 11.10 8.36 -18.21
N MET A 221 10.22 9.35 -18.03
CA MET A 221 9.30 9.41 -16.90
C MET A 221 7.89 9.10 -17.39
N LEU A 222 7.14 8.41 -16.52
CA LEU A 222 5.73 8.15 -16.75
C LEU A 222 4.90 8.75 -15.61
N PHE A 223 3.69 9.13 -15.94
CA PHE A 223 2.71 9.59 -14.97
C PHE A 223 1.46 8.72 -15.04
N CYS A 224 0.77 8.61 -13.92
CA CYS A 224 -0.47 7.85 -13.87
C CYS A 224 -1.59 8.61 -14.59
N GLY A 225 -2.17 7.99 -15.62
CA GLY A 225 -3.26 8.58 -16.40
C GLY A 225 -4.67 8.30 -15.84
N THR A 226 -4.77 7.50 -14.76
CA THR A 226 -6.05 7.15 -14.14
C THR A 226 -6.14 7.67 -12.72
N THR A 227 -7.35 8.06 -12.29
CA THR A 227 -7.57 8.48 -10.91
C THR A 227 -7.44 7.30 -9.95
N ASP A 228 -8.04 6.18 -10.30
CA ASP A 228 -8.06 5.00 -9.45
C ASP A 228 -7.63 3.76 -10.25
N CYS A 229 -6.86 2.90 -9.60
CA CYS A 229 -6.39 1.66 -10.18
C CYS A 229 -6.55 0.52 -9.17
N ARG A 230 -7.19 -0.56 -9.59
CA ARG A 230 -7.35 -1.76 -8.77
C ARG A 230 -6.71 -2.96 -9.43
N SER A 231 -5.89 -3.68 -8.69
CA SER A 231 -5.26 -4.90 -9.19
C SER A 231 -6.23 -6.06 -9.29
N ARG A 232 -5.80 -7.09 -10.01
CA ARG A 232 -6.45 -8.39 -9.94
C ARG A 232 -6.21 -9.04 -8.58
N ILE A 233 -7.18 -9.85 -8.14
CA ILE A 233 -7.03 -10.67 -6.94
C ILE A 233 -5.93 -11.70 -7.16
N ARG A 234 -5.01 -11.79 -6.21
CA ARG A 234 -3.92 -12.77 -6.19
C ARG A 234 -3.98 -13.59 -4.92
N TYR A 235 -3.50 -14.82 -4.99
CA TYR A 235 -3.36 -15.72 -3.85
C TYR A 235 -1.88 -15.81 -3.48
N LEU A 236 -1.60 -15.70 -2.20
CA LEU A 236 -0.24 -15.82 -1.70
C LEU A 236 0.07 -17.29 -1.38
N ASP A 237 1.29 -17.69 -1.58
CA ASP A 237 1.83 -18.97 -1.13
C ASP A 237 2.78 -18.78 0.06
N ASP A 238 2.96 -19.81 0.88
CA ASP A 238 3.88 -19.81 2.03
C ASP A 238 5.35 -20.03 1.62
N GLY A 239 5.71 -19.72 0.39
CA GLY A 239 7.11 -19.78 0.01
C GLY A 239 7.97 -19.03 1.03
N ILE A 240 9.19 -19.46 1.21
CA ILE A 240 10.22 -19.01 2.19
C ILE A 240 10.31 -17.46 2.34
N HIS A 241 9.63 -16.71 1.50
CA HIS A 241 9.71 -15.26 1.35
C HIS A 241 8.36 -14.53 1.42
N GLY A 242 7.38 -15.04 2.16
CA GLY A 242 6.05 -14.42 2.25
C GLY A 242 6.08 -12.93 2.61
N SER A 243 6.93 -12.53 3.58
CA SER A 243 7.13 -11.14 3.95
C SER A 243 7.82 -10.32 2.86
N PHE A 244 8.84 -10.89 2.21
CA PHE A 244 9.56 -10.26 1.12
C PHE A 244 8.63 -10.07 -0.08
N ARG A 245 7.84 -11.08 -0.42
CA ARG A 245 6.84 -10.98 -1.50
C ARG A 245 5.77 -9.95 -1.22
N ALA A 246 5.27 -9.86 0.01
CA ALA A 246 4.31 -8.81 0.37
C ALA A 246 4.91 -7.40 0.22
N ARG A 247 6.17 -7.21 0.64
CA ARG A 247 6.92 -5.96 0.50
C ARG A 247 7.19 -5.60 -0.96
N GLN A 248 7.73 -6.54 -1.73
CA GLN A 248 8.06 -6.38 -3.14
C GLN A 248 6.79 -6.13 -3.96
N PHE A 249 5.74 -6.87 -3.65
CA PHE A 249 4.47 -6.74 -4.33
C PHE A 249 3.80 -5.38 -4.04
N ALA A 250 3.80 -4.92 -2.78
CA ALA A 250 3.29 -3.61 -2.43
C ALA A 250 4.09 -2.50 -3.12
N GLY A 251 5.41 -2.60 -3.11
CA GLY A 251 6.28 -1.66 -3.79
C GLY A 251 6.08 -1.67 -5.31
N SER A 252 6.08 -2.85 -5.94
CA SER A 252 5.97 -2.96 -7.39
C SER A 252 4.62 -2.45 -7.90
N HIS A 253 3.51 -2.74 -7.22
CA HIS A 253 2.21 -2.24 -7.69
C HIS A 253 2.14 -0.71 -7.72
N PHE A 254 2.67 -0.04 -6.70
CA PHE A 254 2.75 1.40 -6.67
C PHE A 254 3.62 1.95 -7.81
N PHE A 255 4.77 1.35 -8.04
CA PHE A 255 5.69 1.76 -9.10
C PHE A 255 5.16 1.43 -10.49
N GLU A 256 4.54 0.25 -10.68
CA GLU A 256 3.88 -0.13 -11.94
C GLU A 256 2.80 0.88 -12.34
N ALA A 257 2.01 1.37 -11.39
CA ALA A 257 0.98 2.38 -11.66
C ALA A 257 1.57 3.74 -12.08
N CYS A 258 2.80 4.03 -11.66
CA CYS A 258 3.57 5.20 -12.08
C CYS A 258 4.51 4.90 -13.24
N GLY A 259 4.34 3.75 -13.89
CA GLY A 259 5.07 3.38 -15.11
C GLY A 259 6.47 2.81 -14.90
N LEU A 260 6.87 2.55 -13.65
CA LEU A 260 8.16 1.91 -13.39
C LEU A 260 7.96 0.39 -13.30
N PRO A 261 8.60 -0.44 -14.13
CA PRO A 261 8.40 -1.90 -14.18
C PRO A 261 9.12 -2.60 -13.03
N LEU A 262 8.70 -2.37 -11.80
CA LEU A 262 9.25 -3.01 -10.61
C LEU A 262 8.56 -4.35 -10.36
N GLY A 263 9.19 -5.41 -10.61
CA GLY A 263 8.71 -6.79 -10.52
C GLY A 263 9.24 -7.60 -11.68
N SER A 264 9.96 -6.94 -12.55
CA SER A 264 10.80 -7.55 -13.56
C SER A 264 11.91 -8.36 -12.87
N PRO A 265 12.36 -9.47 -13.46
CA PRO A 265 13.55 -10.18 -13.00
C PRO A 265 14.86 -9.45 -13.36
N SER A 266 14.80 -8.20 -13.85
CA SER A 266 15.97 -7.46 -14.27
C SER A 266 16.80 -7.00 -13.07
N GLU A 267 18.12 -7.03 -13.22
CA GLU A 267 19.06 -6.59 -12.19
C GLU A 267 18.97 -5.08 -11.97
N GLU A 268 18.77 -4.32 -13.04
CA GLU A 268 18.61 -2.85 -13.03
C GLU A 268 17.40 -2.41 -12.19
N ASP A 269 16.26 -3.10 -12.32
CA ASP A 269 15.07 -2.81 -11.52
C ASP A 269 15.30 -3.09 -10.04
N ASN A 270 16.03 -4.15 -9.71
CA ASN A 270 16.37 -4.48 -8.33
C ASN A 270 17.34 -3.44 -7.74
N GLU A 271 18.34 -3.00 -8.49
CA GLU A 271 19.24 -1.92 -8.08
C GLU A 271 18.49 -0.62 -7.81
N LEU A 272 17.52 -0.27 -8.65
CA LEU A 272 16.68 0.92 -8.45
C LEU A 272 15.88 0.82 -7.14
N VAL A 273 15.21 -0.30 -6.89
CA VAL A 273 14.44 -0.52 -5.65
C VAL A 273 15.35 -0.41 -4.42
N ASP A 274 16.50 -1.04 -4.46
CA ASP A 274 17.46 -1.02 -3.37
C ASP A 274 18.02 0.39 -3.12
N ALA A 275 18.32 1.14 -4.17
CA ALA A 275 18.77 2.54 -4.06
C ALA A 275 17.68 3.43 -3.44
N LEU A 276 16.43 3.29 -3.89
CA LEU A 276 15.29 4.01 -3.34
C LEU A 276 15.05 3.67 -1.87
N LEU A 277 15.16 2.40 -1.48
CA LEU A 277 15.02 1.98 -0.08
C LEU A 277 16.13 2.49 0.82
N ARG A 278 17.38 2.53 0.32
CA ARG A 278 18.54 3.08 1.04
C ARG A 278 18.46 4.59 1.16
N GLY A 279 17.92 5.27 0.14
CA GLY A 279 17.83 6.73 0.06
C GLY A 279 19.22 7.35 -0.01
N GLU A 280 20.08 6.79 -0.84
CA GLU A 280 21.40 7.31 -1.10
C GLU A 280 21.25 8.71 -1.73
N LYS A 281 21.60 9.75 -0.98
CA LYS A 281 21.69 11.10 -1.54
C LYS A 281 22.87 11.15 -2.49
N THR A 282 22.63 11.66 -3.67
CA THR A 282 23.71 11.98 -4.61
C THR A 282 24.62 13.03 -3.98
N ASN A 283 25.88 12.70 -3.78
CA ASN A 283 26.93 13.71 -3.63
C ASN A 283 27.15 14.35 -5.01
N MET A 284 26.15 15.03 -5.55
CA MET A 284 26.36 15.86 -6.73
C MET A 284 27.06 17.14 -6.30
N GLY A 285 28.37 17.14 -6.46
CA GLY A 285 29.21 18.27 -6.78
C GLY A 285 29.49 19.26 -5.64
N GLN A 286 30.64 19.09 -5.06
CA GLN A 286 31.47 20.26 -4.77
C GLN A 286 32.16 20.76 -6.05
#